data_41eba8b2eb0bcabc675e605d0249f40f
#
_entry.id   41eba8b2eb0bcabc675e605d0249f40f
#
_cell.length_a   1.000
_cell.length_b   1.000
_cell.length_c   1.000
_cell.angle_alpha   90.00
_cell.angle_beta   90.00
_cell.angle_gamma   90.00
#
_symmetry.space_group_name_H-M   'P 1'
#
loop_
_entity.id
_entity.type
_entity.pdbx_description
1 polymer ?
#
loop_
_entity_poly.entity_id
_entity_poly.type
_entity_poly.pdbx_seq_one_letter_code
_entity_poly.pdbx_strand_id
1 'polypeptide(L)'
;RTLFLLPPLLIVSSIGIVNLFINIRKSKIFIYVIGLMFLGMFCYQFIYYIHQYYFHENAYRPWYRQDGYQQLIEKLNGLTGGYKEIVVTNRESAPTIFLLFFNKFDPSLIQNTIAKSTLRDTDRISFSNYHITQEECPLRVEIDPVTGKRTLTGEKGTLYVNSGFCKNENLPPSVKIIETILRGDGSKVFFIMRVE
;
A
#
# COMPACT_ATOMS: atom_id res chain seq x y z
N ARG A 1 -11.13 -12.96 -10.69
CA ARG A 1 -12.05 -13.91 -11.42
C ARG A 1 -13.04 -13.20 -12.34
N THR A 2 -13.36 -11.94 -12.15
CA THR A 2 -14.26 -11.16 -13.01
C THR A 2 -13.60 -10.60 -14.28
N LEU A 3 -12.28 -10.53 -14.34
CA LEU A 3 -11.54 -9.96 -15.48
C LEU A 3 -11.74 -10.74 -16.79
N PHE A 4 -11.98 -12.06 -16.71
CA PHE A 4 -12.20 -12.90 -17.87
C PHE A 4 -13.58 -12.73 -18.54
N LEU A 5 -14.56 -12.18 -17.81
CA LEU A 5 -15.91 -11.90 -18.35
C LEU A 5 -15.99 -10.56 -19.07
N LEU A 6 -15.05 -9.65 -18.83
CA LEU A 6 -15.07 -8.31 -19.40
C LEU A 6 -14.96 -8.29 -20.93
N PRO A 7 -14.02 -9.03 -21.58
CA PRO A 7 -13.91 -9.04 -23.04
C PRO A 7 -15.17 -9.57 -23.74
N PRO A 8 -15.77 -10.72 -23.36
CA PRO A 8 -16.99 -11.20 -24.01
C PRO A 8 -18.18 -10.26 -23.79
N LEU A 9 -18.31 -9.63 -22.61
CA LEU A 9 -19.34 -8.66 -22.37
C LEU A 9 -19.19 -7.41 -23.26
N LEU A 10 -17.98 -6.91 -23.47
CA LEU A 10 -17.71 -5.79 -24.37
C LEU A 10 -18.05 -6.14 -25.83
N ILE A 11 -17.74 -7.36 -26.29
CA ILE A 11 -18.08 -7.80 -27.64
C ILE A 11 -19.60 -7.86 -27.83
N VAL A 12 -20.32 -8.51 -26.91
CA VAL A 12 -21.77 -8.62 -26.98
C VAL A 12 -22.44 -7.24 -26.93
N SER A 13 -21.98 -6.37 -26.04
CA SER A 13 -22.49 -4.98 -25.94
C SER A 13 -22.25 -4.18 -27.21
N SER A 14 -21.05 -4.30 -27.83
CA SER A 14 -20.73 -3.59 -29.06
C SER A 14 -21.59 -4.06 -30.25
N ILE A 15 -21.82 -5.36 -30.38
CA ILE A 15 -22.72 -5.91 -31.41
C ILE A 15 -24.15 -5.43 -31.20
N GLY A 16 -24.62 -5.41 -29.95
CA GLY A 16 -25.93 -4.90 -29.58
C GLY A 16 -26.12 -3.45 -29.96
N ILE A 17 -25.14 -2.62 -29.64
CA ILE A 17 -25.13 -1.17 -29.98
C ILE A 17 -25.16 -0.96 -31.50
N VAL A 18 -24.30 -1.65 -32.25
CA VAL A 18 -24.24 -1.55 -33.71
C VAL A 18 -25.57 -1.94 -34.35
N ASN A 19 -26.15 -3.06 -33.94
CA ASN A 19 -27.47 -3.49 -34.46
C ASN A 19 -28.58 -2.49 -34.12
N LEU A 20 -28.56 -1.93 -32.95
CA LEU A 20 -29.50 -0.89 -32.55
C LEU A 20 -29.38 0.34 -33.44
N PHE A 21 -28.18 0.81 -33.72
CA PHE A 21 -27.94 1.93 -34.64
C PHE A 21 -28.38 1.64 -36.08
N ILE A 22 -28.15 0.44 -36.58
CA ILE A 22 -28.56 0.04 -37.94
C ILE A 22 -30.08 0.07 -38.07
N ASN A 23 -30.79 -0.46 -37.07
CA ASN A 23 -32.26 -0.53 -37.09
C ASN A 23 -32.96 0.84 -36.89
N ILE A 24 -32.35 1.76 -36.15
CA ILE A 24 -32.89 3.09 -35.82
C ILE A 24 -32.56 4.13 -36.90
N ARG A 25 -31.76 3.79 -37.91
CA ARG A 25 -31.26 4.71 -38.96
C ARG A 25 -32.36 5.49 -39.68
N LYS A 26 -33.63 5.15 -39.56
CA LYS A 26 -34.79 5.82 -40.22
C LYS A 26 -35.13 7.19 -39.64
N SER A 27 -34.71 7.53 -38.42
CA SER A 27 -34.95 8.86 -37.80
C SER A 27 -33.70 9.47 -37.25
N LYS A 28 -33.17 10.50 -37.91
CA LYS A 28 -31.96 11.23 -37.50
C LYS A 28 -32.15 11.83 -36.10
N ILE A 29 -33.34 12.37 -35.77
CA ILE A 29 -33.64 12.96 -34.45
C ILE A 29 -33.50 11.93 -33.34
N PHE A 30 -33.98 10.71 -33.57
CA PHE A 30 -33.90 9.65 -32.55
C PHE A 30 -32.47 9.22 -32.26
N ILE A 31 -31.60 9.20 -33.29
CA ILE A 31 -30.18 8.90 -33.09
C ILE A 31 -29.50 9.99 -32.24
N TYR A 32 -29.78 11.27 -32.49
CA TYR A 32 -29.23 12.37 -31.71
C TYR A 32 -29.71 12.32 -30.25
N VAL A 33 -30.98 12.03 -30.00
CA VAL A 33 -31.54 11.91 -28.65
C VAL A 33 -30.88 10.77 -27.88
N ILE A 34 -30.77 9.60 -28.50
CA ILE A 34 -30.09 8.45 -27.89
C ILE A 34 -28.60 8.76 -27.63
N GLY A 35 -27.91 9.34 -28.61
CA GLY A 35 -26.51 9.74 -28.45
C GLY A 35 -26.31 10.72 -27.30
N LEU A 36 -27.18 11.72 -27.18
CA LEU A 36 -27.13 12.69 -26.08
C LEU A 36 -27.39 12.01 -24.72
N MET A 37 -28.33 11.06 -24.66
CA MET A 37 -28.63 10.32 -23.45
C MET A 37 -27.46 9.43 -23.00
N PHE A 38 -26.78 8.74 -23.93
CA PHE A 38 -25.58 7.98 -23.64
C PHE A 38 -24.42 8.87 -23.20
N LEU A 39 -24.23 10.01 -23.86
CA LEU A 39 -23.21 10.99 -23.48
C LEU A 39 -23.46 11.54 -22.07
N GLY A 40 -24.70 11.89 -21.74
CA GLY A 40 -25.08 12.36 -20.41
C GLY A 40 -24.84 11.29 -19.32
N MET A 41 -25.21 10.04 -19.61
CA MET A 41 -24.95 8.91 -18.71
C MET A 41 -23.44 8.67 -18.52
N PHE A 42 -22.66 8.74 -19.59
CA PHE A 42 -21.20 8.60 -19.52
C PHE A 42 -20.56 9.73 -18.69
N CYS A 43 -20.96 10.99 -18.94
CA CYS A 43 -20.47 12.13 -18.16
C CYS A 43 -20.82 11.98 -16.67
N TYR A 44 -22.06 11.58 -16.36
CA TYR A 44 -22.47 11.32 -14.98
C TYR A 44 -21.60 10.24 -14.31
N GLN A 45 -21.43 9.10 -14.95
CA GLN A 45 -20.60 8.00 -14.43
C GLN A 45 -19.14 8.41 -14.27
N PHE A 46 -18.62 9.19 -15.22
CA PHE A 46 -17.24 9.70 -15.15
C PHE A 46 -17.05 10.65 -13.98
N ILE A 47 -17.96 11.62 -13.80
CA ILE A 47 -17.92 12.54 -12.66
C ILE A 47 -18.06 11.78 -11.34
N TYR A 48 -18.98 10.81 -11.27
CA TYR A 48 -19.15 9.97 -10.11
C TYR A 48 -17.89 9.16 -9.79
N TYR A 49 -17.23 8.58 -10.81
CA TYR A 49 -15.97 7.87 -10.66
C TYR A 49 -14.86 8.78 -10.12
N ILE A 50 -14.69 9.98 -10.69
CA ILE A 50 -13.72 10.98 -10.22
C ILE A 50 -13.99 11.35 -8.76
N HIS A 51 -15.25 11.61 -8.41
CA HIS A 51 -15.63 11.93 -7.04
C HIS A 51 -15.31 10.78 -6.08
N GLN A 52 -15.65 9.54 -6.43
CA GLN A 52 -15.34 8.37 -5.62
C GLN A 52 -13.84 8.18 -5.46
N TYR A 53 -13.09 8.30 -6.55
CA TYR A 53 -11.64 8.06 -6.56
C TYR A 53 -10.85 9.11 -5.79
N TYR A 54 -11.15 10.39 -5.95
CA TYR A 54 -10.36 11.47 -5.35
C TYR A 54 -10.84 11.89 -3.97
N PHE A 55 -12.12 11.82 -3.69
CA PHE A 55 -12.70 12.32 -2.44
C PHE A 55 -13.10 11.19 -1.50
N HIS A 56 -13.87 10.23 -1.99
CA HIS A 56 -14.48 9.24 -1.12
C HIS A 56 -13.49 8.19 -0.62
N GLU A 57 -12.68 7.62 -1.50
CA GLU A 57 -11.72 6.61 -1.11
C GLU A 57 -10.61 7.13 -0.21
N ASN A 58 -10.13 8.36 -0.43
CA ASN A 58 -9.12 8.96 0.43
C ASN A 58 -9.62 9.16 1.87
N ALA A 59 -10.90 9.54 2.02
CA ALA A 59 -11.48 9.82 3.33
C ALA A 59 -11.95 8.56 4.06
N TYR A 60 -12.49 7.56 3.34
CA TYR A 60 -13.18 6.42 3.96
C TYR A 60 -12.48 5.07 3.79
N ARG A 61 -11.53 4.95 2.85
CA ARG A 61 -10.79 3.71 2.58
C ARG A 61 -9.31 3.93 2.27
N PRO A 62 -8.57 4.70 3.09
CA PRO A 62 -7.17 5.02 2.83
C PRO A 62 -6.27 3.77 2.80
N TRP A 63 -6.64 2.71 3.51
CA TRP A 63 -5.90 1.45 3.54
C TRP A 63 -5.86 0.71 2.19
N TYR A 64 -6.85 0.89 1.30
CA TYR A 64 -6.81 0.33 -0.06
C TYR A 64 -5.72 0.98 -0.93
N ARG A 65 -5.34 2.21 -0.60
CA ARG A 65 -4.30 2.96 -1.31
C ARG A 65 -2.92 2.81 -0.72
N GLN A 66 -2.80 1.97 0.30
CA GLN A 66 -1.52 1.76 0.99
C GLN A 66 -0.92 3.09 1.49
N ASP A 67 -1.79 3.94 2.06
CA ASP A 67 -1.42 5.21 2.65
C ASP A 67 -0.34 5.06 3.72
N GLY A 68 0.50 6.10 3.82
CA GLY A 68 1.55 6.19 4.83
C GLY A 68 2.93 5.76 4.34
N TYR A 69 3.07 4.98 3.25
CA TYR A 69 4.39 4.56 2.78
C TYR A 69 5.25 5.71 2.28
N GLN A 70 4.68 6.68 1.56
CA GLN A 70 5.43 7.86 1.13
C GLN A 70 5.96 8.64 2.34
N GLN A 71 5.08 8.94 3.30
CA GLN A 71 5.45 9.65 4.53
C GLN A 71 6.49 8.87 5.34
N LEU A 72 6.30 7.55 5.46
CA LEU A 72 7.26 6.67 6.12
C LEU A 72 8.65 6.81 5.51
N ILE A 73 8.76 6.72 4.19
CA ILE A 73 10.04 6.73 3.49
C ILE A 73 10.70 8.10 3.55
N GLU A 74 9.93 9.19 3.43
CA GLU A 74 10.44 10.54 3.62
C GLU A 74 11.03 10.74 5.02
N LYS A 75 10.37 10.22 6.06
CA LYS A 75 10.87 10.27 7.45
C LYS A 75 12.08 9.37 7.65
N LEU A 76 12.06 8.15 7.12
CA LEU A 76 13.21 7.25 7.18
C LEU A 76 14.44 7.87 6.53
N ASN A 77 14.32 8.51 5.39
CA ASN A 77 15.41 9.17 4.68
C ASN A 77 16.05 10.30 5.51
N GLY A 78 15.25 10.98 6.29
CA GLY A 78 15.77 11.98 7.24
C GLY A 78 16.54 11.38 8.42
N LEU A 79 16.37 10.08 8.69
CA LEU A 79 16.93 9.38 9.84
C LEU A 79 18.07 8.42 9.48
N THR A 80 18.19 7.98 8.22
CA THR A 80 19.09 6.89 7.79
C THR A 80 20.56 7.12 8.10
N GLY A 81 21.03 8.36 8.19
CA GLY A 81 22.44 8.67 8.43
C GLY A 81 23.02 8.21 9.79
N GLY A 82 22.18 7.73 10.71
CA GLY A 82 22.58 7.33 12.06
C GLY A 82 22.37 5.86 12.42
N TYR A 83 21.82 5.04 11.48
CA TYR A 83 21.44 3.66 11.80
C TYR A 83 22.11 2.66 10.86
N LYS A 84 22.57 1.55 11.46
CA LYS A 84 23.23 0.46 10.74
C LYS A 84 22.21 -0.34 9.92
N GLU A 85 21.01 -0.51 10.45
CA GLU A 85 19.95 -1.34 9.88
C GLU A 85 18.58 -0.72 10.14
N ILE A 86 17.65 -0.94 9.21
CA ILE A 86 16.25 -0.52 9.31
C ILE A 86 15.37 -1.75 9.12
N VAL A 87 14.70 -2.18 10.17
CA VAL A 87 13.78 -3.33 10.15
C VAL A 87 12.37 -2.85 9.89
N VAL A 88 11.76 -3.30 8.79
CA VAL A 88 10.43 -2.86 8.35
C VAL A 88 9.47 -4.04 8.29
N THR A 89 8.30 -3.90 8.93
CA THR A 89 7.23 -4.89 8.82
C THR A 89 6.58 -4.88 7.43
N ASN A 90 6.19 -6.05 6.91
CA ASN A 90 5.41 -6.18 5.67
C ASN A 90 3.89 -6.39 5.91
N ARG A 91 3.42 -6.24 7.15
CA ARG A 91 2.02 -6.52 7.50
C ARG A 91 1.01 -5.55 6.89
N GLU A 92 1.43 -4.32 6.60
CA GLU A 92 0.53 -3.33 5.99
C GLU A 92 0.43 -3.48 4.46
N SER A 93 1.48 -3.95 3.79
CA SER A 93 1.56 -4.24 2.36
C SER A 93 2.98 -4.68 1.97
N ALA A 94 3.36 -4.48 0.70
CA ALA A 94 4.65 -4.79 0.08
C ALA A 94 5.67 -3.63 0.24
N PRO A 95 6.36 -3.48 1.38
CA PRO A 95 7.23 -2.34 1.64
C PRO A 95 8.39 -2.23 0.64
N THR A 96 8.89 -3.36 0.13
CA THR A 96 10.00 -3.40 -0.82
C THR A 96 9.74 -2.54 -2.06
N ILE A 97 8.54 -2.64 -2.65
CA ILE A 97 8.19 -1.88 -3.85
C ILE A 97 8.19 -0.38 -3.56
N PHE A 98 7.61 0.03 -2.43
CA PHE A 98 7.56 1.44 -2.05
C PHE A 98 8.94 2.01 -1.71
N LEU A 99 9.76 1.25 -0.97
CA LEU A 99 11.14 1.64 -0.67
C LEU A 99 11.96 1.83 -1.95
N LEU A 100 11.83 0.93 -2.92
CA LEU A 100 12.50 1.06 -4.21
C LEU A 100 12.02 2.28 -4.99
N PHE A 101 10.72 2.45 -5.08
CA PHE A 101 10.10 3.51 -5.89
C PHE A 101 10.42 4.90 -5.35
N PHE A 102 10.15 5.15 -4.07
CA PHE A 102 10.33 6.48 -3.48
C PHE A 102 11.80 6.85 -3.26
N ASN A 103 12.67 5.86 -2.99
CA ASN A 103 14.12 6.10 -2.88
C ASN A 103 14.83 6.09 -4.23
N LYS A 104 14.11 5.79 -5.33
CA LYS A 104 14.69 5.71 -6.69
C LYS A 104 15.88 4.75 -6.77
N PHE A 105 15.81 3.62 -6.05
CA PHE A 105 16.83 2.59 -6.15
C PHE A 105 16.87 1.99 -7.54
N ASP A 106 18.08 1.62 -8.00
CA ASP A 106 18.23 0.89 -9.26
C ASP A 106 17.54 -0.48 -9.17
N PRO A 107 16.61 -0.80 -10.07
CA PRO A 107 15.95 -2.10 -10.11
C PRO A 107 16.90 -3.30 -10.19
N SER A 108 18.08 -3.11 -10.77
CA SER A 108 19.13 -4.14 -10.86
C SER A 108 19.59 -4.65 -9.49
N LEU A 109 19.54 -3.80 -8.46
CA LEU A 109 19.89 -4.15 -7.08
C LEU A 109 19.01 -5.30 -6.58
N ILE A 110 17.69 -5.19 -6.80
CA ILE A 110 16.73 -6.20 -6.38
C ILE A 110 16.77 -7.43 -7.28
N GLN A 111 16.90 -7.26 -8.60
CA GLN A 111 16.96 -8.38 -9.53
C GLN A 111 18.14 -9.29 -9.19
N ASN A 112 19.31 -8.72 -8.89
CA ASN A 112 20.49 -9.49 -8.47
C ASN A 112 20.29 -10.16 -7.10
N THR A 113 19.54 -9.56 -6.20
CA THR A 113 19.23 -10.13 -4.88
C THR A 113 18.21 -11.27 -5.02
N ILE A 114 17.16 -11.10 -5.82
CA ILE A 114 16.17 -12.14 -6.12
C ILE A 114 16.81 -13.34 -6.81
N ALA A 115 17.69 -13.11 -7.78
CA ALA A 115 18.36 -14.20 -8.51
C ALA A 115 19.21 -15.10 -7.60
N LYS A 116 19.70 -14.56 -6.47
CA LYS A 116 20.47 -15.29 -5.46
C LYS A 116 19.61 -15.84 -4.32
N SER A 117 18.38 -15.43 -4.22
CA SER A 117 17.46 -15.83 -3.13
C SER A 117 16.68 -17.08 -3.51
N THR A 118 16.48 -17.97 -2.55
CA THR A 118 15.55 -19.10 -2.66
C THR A 118 14.09 -18.64 -2.41
N LEU A 119 13.89 -17.41 -1.92
CA LEU A 119 12.58 -16.84 -1.65
C LEU A 119 11.98 -16.30 -2.95
N ARG A 120 10.77 -16.75 -3.29
CA ARG A 120 9.99 -16.22 -4.43
C ARG A 120 9.20 -14.96 -4.10
N ASP A 121 9.10 -14.64 -2.82
CA ASP A 121 8.31 -13.51 -2.32
C ASP A 121 9.20 -12.27 -2.18
N THR A 122 9.01 -11.32 -3.09
CA THR A 122 9.77 -10.06 -3.10
C THR A 122 9.53 -9.19 -1.87
N ASP A 123 8.41 -9.41 -1.16
CA ASP A 123 8.06 -8.65 0.05
C ASP A 123 8.88 -9.04 1.29
N ARG A 124 9.74 -10.05 1.15
CA ARG A 124 10.60 -10.56 2.23
C ARG A 124 12.09 -10.37 1.94
N ILE A 125 12.43 -9.75 0.84
CA ILE A 125 13.82 -9.61 0.43
C ILE A 125 14.42 -8.37 1.10
N SER A 126 15.42 -8.61 1.94
CA SER A 126 16.26 -7.56 2.49
C SER A 126 17.22 -7.04 1.44
N PHE A 127 17.41 -5.72 1.39
CA PHE A 127 18.31 -5.07 0.44
C PHE A 127 18.89 -3.79 1.05
N SER A 128 20.11 -3.42 0.65
CA SER A 128 20.84 -2.30 1.24
C SER A 128 20.91 -2.44 2.76
N ASN A 129 20.45 -1.48 3.51
CA ASN A 129 20.30 -1.52 4.97
C ASN A 129 18.87 -1.80 5.45
N TYR A 130 17.95 -2.15 4.54
CA TYR A 130 16.57 -2.51 4.86
C TYR A 130 16.43 -4.01 5.06
N HIS A 131 15.93 -4.39 6.22
CA HIS A 131 15.53 -5.76 6.56
C HIS A 131 14.00 -5.86 6.62
N ILE A 132 13.41 -6.66 5.71
CA ILE A 132 11.95 -6.82 5.66
C ILE A 132 11.54 -8.05 6.46
N THR A 133 10.64 -7.85 7.41
CA THR A 133 10.15 -8.93 8.28
C THR A 133 8.64 -9.12 8.16
N GLN A 134 8.19 -10.37 8.41
CA GLN A 134 6.77 -10.69 8.53
C GLN A 134 6.18 -10.42 9.91
N GLU A 135 7.01 -10.08 10.86
CA GLU A 135 6.54 -9.73 12.18
C GLU A 135 5.77 -8.41 12.15
N GLU A 136 4.62 -8.38 12.76
CA GLU A 136 3.79 -7.18 12.87
C GLU A 136 4.46 -6.12 13.75
N CYS A 137 5.08 -6.58 14.84
CA CYS A 137 5.76 -5.77 15.83
C CYS A 137 7.22 -6.24 15.98
N PRO A 138 8.13 -5.90 15.03
CA PRO A 138 9.52 -6.32 15.09
C PRO A 138 10.23 -5.81 16.37
N LEU A 139 9.87 -4.64 16.86
CA LEU A 139 10.30 -4.16 18.18
C LEU A 139 9.17 -4.33 19.18
N ARG A 140 9.32 -5.31 20.08
CA ARG A 140 8.34 -5.62 21.14
C ARG A 140 9.02 -6.15 22.38
N VAL A 141 8.28 -6.18 23.48
CA VAL A 141 8.68 -6.90 24.67
C VAL A 141 8.05 -8.30 24.62
N GLU A 142 8.89 -9.31 24.59
CA GLU A 142 8.47 -10.69 24.77
C GLU A 142 8.50 -11.06 26.25
N ILE A 143 7.46 -11.75 26.67
CA ILE A 143 7.37 -12.28 28.04
C ILE A 143 7.50 -13.81 27.94
N ASP A 144 8.56 -14.33 28.51
CA ASP A 144 8.73 -15.77 28.59
C ASP A 144 7.60 -16.37 29.44
N PRO A 145 6.78 -17.26 28.88
CA PRO A 145 5.62 -17.83 29.61
C PRO A 145 5.99 -18.68 30.79
N VAL A 146 7.22 -19.20 30.87
CA VAL A 146 7.69 -20.07 31.94
C VAL A 146 8.32 -19.28 33.08
N THR A 147 9.17 -18.33 32.73
CA THR A 147 9.96 -17.56 33.71
C THR A 147 9.38 -16.20 34.06
N GLY A 148 8.41 -15.71 33.27
CA GLY A 148 7.88 -14.36 33.38
C GLY A 148 8.89 -13.27 33.02
N LYS A 149 10.08 -13.64 32.51
CA LYS A 149 11.14 -12.71 32.15
C LYS A 149 10.73 -11.89 30.93
N ARG A 150 10.90 -10.58 31.04
CA ARG A 150 10.65 -9.65 29.93
C ARG A 150 11.95 -9.43 29.14
N THR A 151 11.91 -9.66 27.84
CA THR A 151 13.04 -9.48 26.94
C THR A 151 12.61 -8.57 25.78
N LEU A 152 13.43 -7.55 25.49
CA LEU A 152 13.21 -6.67 24.34
C LEU A 152 13.81 -7.35 23.09
N THR A 153 13.05 -7.41 21.98
CA THR A 153 13.51 -8.04 20.74
C THR A 153 14.45 -7.13 19.92
N GLY A 154 14.58 -5.85 20.30
CA GLY A 154 15.35 -4.86 19.52
C GLY A 154 16.77 -4.64 20.02
N GLU A 155 17.64 -4.23 19.09
CA GLU A 155 19.04 -3.90 19.31
C GLU A 155 19.31 -2.40 19.13
N LYS A 156 20.33 -1.88 19.84
CA LYS A 156 20.80 -0.51 19.67
C LYS A 156 21.41 -0.29 18.29
N GLY A 157 21.19 0.89 17.73
CA GLY A 157 21.72 1.25 16.40
C GLY A 157 20.86 0.76 15.24
N THR A 158 19.74 0.07 15.53
CA THR A 158 18.74 -0.37 14.56
C THR A 158 17.48 0.49 14.67
N LEU A 159 16.92 0.86 13.53
CA LEU A 159 15.64 1.54 13.44
C LEU A 159 14.54 0.52 13.13
N TYR A 160 13.46 0.58 13.86
CA TYR A 160 12.35 -0.35 13.72
C TYR A 160 11.09 0.36 13.22
N VAL A 161 10.42 -0.26 12.27
CA VAL A 161 9.12 0.18 11.76
C VAL A 161 8.09 -0.89 12.09
N ASN A 162 7.32 -0.65 13.14
CA ASN A 162 6.22 -1.50 13.55
C ASN A 162 4.92 -1.09 12.85
N SER A 163 3.99 -2.05 12.70
CA SER A 163 2.62 -1.79 12.26
C SER A 163 1.86 -0.90 13.25
N GLY A 164 0.91 -0.13 12.75
CA GLY A 164 0.02 0.70 13.56
C GLY A 164 -0.87 -0.10 14.52
N PHE A 165 -1.04 -1.40 14.31
CA PHE A 165 -1.78 -2.30 15.21
C PHE A 165 -0.98 -2.72 16.45
N CYS A 166 0.34 -2.45 16.49
CA CYS A 166 1.18 -2.82 17.62
C CYS A 166 0.79 -2.07 18.89
N LYS A 167 0.59 -2.81 19.98
CA LYS A 167 0.35 -2.25 21.31
C LYS A 167 1.67 -1.81 21.92
N ASN A 168 1.86 -0.51 22.05
CA ASN A 168 3.10 0.10 22.56
C ASN A 168 3.03 0.43 24.07
N GLU A 169 2.03 -0.09 24.79
CA GLU A 169 1.70 0.33 26.15
C GLU A 169 2.73 -0.11 27.21
N ASN A 170 3.52 -1.15 26.95
CA ASN A 170 4.45 -1.73 27.92
C ASN A 170 5.93 -1.69 27.45
N LEU A 171 6.27 -0.76 26.60
CA LEU A 171 7.65 -0.60 26.15
C LEU A 171 8.53 -0.04 27.27
N PRO A 172 9.76 -0.54 27.43
CA PRO A 172 10.69 -0.02 28.42
C PRO A 172 11.12 1.42 28.08
N PRO A 173 11.57 2.20 29.07
CA PRO A 173 12.05 3.58 28.83
C PRO A 173 13.22 3.69 27.81
N SER A 174 13.92 2.58 27.58
CA SER A 174 14.99 2.49 26.57
C SER A 174 14.46 2.48 25.13
N VAL A 175 13.14 2.34 24.92
CA VAL A 175 12.52 2.40 23.58
C VAL A 175 11.88 3.76 23.39
N LYS A 176 12.29 4.44 22.32
CA LYS A 176 11.74 5.74 21.94
C LYS A 176 10.96 5.63 20.65
N ILE A 177 9.71 6.06 20.67
CA ILE A 177 8.92 6.31 19.45
C ILE A 177 9.38 7.64 18.89
N ILE A 178 9.98 7.62 17.69
CA ILE A 178 10.47 8.81 17.01
C ILE A 178 9.33 9.50 16.29
N GLU A 179 8.51 8.71 15.58
CA GLU A 179 7.44 9.23 14.74
C GLU A 179 6.28 8.22 14.67
N THR A 180 5.08 8.72 14.51
CA THR A 180 3.87 7.92 14.22
C THR A 180 3.30 8.39 12.90
N ILE A 181 3.23 7.48 11.93
CA ILE A 181 2.64 7.76 10.61
C ILE A 181 1.15 7.47 10.67
N LEU A 182 0.35 8.42 10.20
CA LEU A 182 -1.10 8.34 10.18
C LEU A 182 -1.62 8.21 8.73
N ARG A 183 -2.73 7.52 8.56
CA ARG A 183 -3.52 7.52 7.33
C ARG A 183 -4.34 8.80 7.20
N GLY A 184 -4.92 9.01 6.03
CA GLY A 184 -5.82 10.13 5.79
C GLY A 184 -7.08 10.18 6.69
N ASP A 185 -7.48 9.04 7.27
CA ASP A 185 -8.57 8.93 8.24
C ASP A 185 -8.13 9.14 9.70
N GLY A 186 -6.83 9.43 9.93
CA GLY A 186 -6.24 9.59 11.25
C GLY A 186 -5.86 8.29 11.95
N SER A 187 -6.11 7.13 11.35
CA SER A 187 -5.66 5.85 11.91
C SER A 187 -4.14 5.71 11.80
N LYS A 188 -3.55 5.05 12.80
CA LYS A 188 -2.10 4.79 12.83
C LYS A 188 -1.75 3.69 11.84
N VAL A 189 -0.71 3.89 11.04
CA VAL A 189 -0.24 2.88 10.08
C VAL A 189 1.15 2.36 10.42
N PHE A 190 2.08 3.24 10.84
CA PHE A 190 3.41 2.83 11.27
C PHE A 190 3.88 3.58 12.51
N PHE A 191 4.69 2.89 13.29
CA PHE A 191 5.50 3.49 14.34
C PHE A 191 6.98 3.35 13.98
N ILE A 192 7.69 4.47 13.92
CA ILE A 192 9.15 4.48 13.78
C ILE A 192 9.75 4.56 15.17
N MET A 193 10.55 3.56 15.53
CA MET A 193 11.06 3.40 16.90
C MET A 193 12.54 3.03 16.90
N ARG A 194 13.22 3.34 18.00
CA ARG A 194 14.60 2.94 18.26
C ARG A 194 14.80 2.50 19.71
N VAL A 195 15.89 1.76 19.93
CA VAL A 195 16.42 1.44 21.26
C VAL A 195 17.55 2.42 21.58
N GLU A 196 17.47 3.13 22.71
CA GLU A 196 18.49 4.08 23.20
C GLU A 196 19.58 3.39 24.05
#